data_4950c1799a97c1553fe01dfb40795e18
#
_entry.id   4950c1799a97c1553fe01dfb40795e18
#
_cell.length_a   1.000
_cell.length_b   1.000
_cell.length_c   1.000
_cell.angle_alpha   90.00
_cell.angle_beta   90.00
_cell.angle_gamma   90.00
#
_symmetry.space_group_name_H-M   'P 1'
#
loop_
_entity.id
_entity.type
_entity.pdbx_description
1 polymer ?
#
loop_
_entity_poly.entity_id
_entity_poly.type
_entity_poly.pdbx_seq_one_letter_code
_entity_poly.pdbx_strand_id
1 'polypeptide(L)'
;MGSRPIARGRSAEVFADGEDRVVKLAFPGVDAAEVAQEVAASRLAHELGITPVRCHGGVEVDGRHGIVFDRIDGIPLTAVAERNILRLPQVGSTLATEHLFVHRAHTDRLPDVREIAVAQLDTPALSALTPVERDAVARRIRALPAGDAVLHLDFHPQNVFVLAERNVVIDWQTAVAGQPAADVALTRLLFREAELFPGTSAPMRVVYGAVRRILLRFYLRSYLRAGTVSVADLDRWEIAARVLRLGLLDIPSERARMIAGIRADLAAV
;
A
#
# COMPACT_ATOMS: atom_id res chain seq x y z
N MET A 1 21.35 -17.39 10.46
CA MET A 1 20.39 -16.30 10.71
C MET A 1 20.21 -16.09 12.21
N GLY A 2 20.00 -14.83 12.69
CA GLY A 2 19.67 -14.57 14.09
C GLY A 2 18.36 -15.28 14.47
N SER A 3 18.27 -15.77 15.69
CA SER A 3 17.14 -16.58 16.17
C SER A 3 15.82 -15.77 16.37
N ARG A 4 15.84 -14.44 16.26
CA ARG A 4 14.68 -13.57 16.50
C ARG A 4 14.50 -12.55 15.36
N PRO A 5 13.27 -12.41 14.80
CA PRO A 5 13.00 -11.38 13.80
C PRO A 5 13.15 -9.97 14.39
N ILE A 6 13.69 -9.05 13.62
CA ILE A 6 13.79 -7.61 13.96
C ILE A 6 12.48 -6.87 13.69
N ALA A 7 11.67 -7.38 12.75
CA ALA A 7 10.32 -6.90 12.47
C ALA A 7 9.43 -8.06 12.01
N ARG A 8 8.12 -7.88 12.18
CA ARG A 8 7.11 -8.83 11.71
C ARG A 8 5.97 -8.07 11.05
N GLY A 9 5.75 -8.40 9.79
CA GLY A 9 4.62 -7.89 9.00
C GLY A 9 3.45 -8.86 8.95
N ARG A 10 2.55 -8.64 8.03
CA ARG A 10 1.37 -9.49 7.80
C ARG A 10 1.72 -10.76 7.01
N SER A 11 2.61 -10.67 6.02
CA SER A 11 2.98 -11.75 5.11
C SER A 11 4.40 -12.30 5.33
N ALA A 12 5.24 -11.60 6.12
CA ALA A 12 6.64 -11.93 6.28
C ALA A 12 7.21 -11.50 7.63
N GLU A 13 8.37 -12.07 7.96
CA GLU A 13 9.24 -11.66 9.05
C GLU A 13 10.55 -11.12 8.47
N VAL A 14 11.15 -10.13 9.14
CA VAL A 14 12.42 -9.54 8.73
C VAL A 14 13.49 -9.94 9.73
N PHE A 15 14.59 -10.47 9.23
CA PHE A 15 15.75 -10.89 10.01
C PHE A 15 16.98 -10.10 9.60
N ALA A 16 17.91 -9.86 10.52
CA ALA A 16 19.21 -9.32 10.18
C ALA A 16 20.04 -10.37 9.43
N ASP A 17 20.73 -9.93 8.37
CA ASP A 17 21.67 -10.71 7.57
C ASP A 17 23.01 -9.95 7.50
N GLY A 18 23.82 -10.13 8.54
CA GLY A 18 25.00 -9.31 8.80
C GLY A 18 24.64 -7.91 9.31
N GLU A 19 25.53 -6.95 9.06
CA GLU A 19 25.39 -5.56 9.53
C GLU A 19 24.56 -4.71 8.56
N ASP A 20 24.73 -4.93 7.24
CA ASP A 20 24.25 -4.04 6.17
C ASP A 20 23.03 -4.60 5.42
N ARG A 21 22.53 -5.79 5.77
CA ARG A 21 21.43 -6.45 5.06
C ARG A 21 20.35 -6.95 5.98
N VAL A 22 19.20 -7.18 5.37
CA VAL A 22 18.06 -7.87 5.98
C VAL A 22 17.50 -8.90 5.03
N VAL A 23 16.92 -9.97 5.58
CA VAL A 23 16.11 -10.93 4.84
C VAL A 23 14.65 -10.76 5.24
N LYS A 24 13.80 -10.39 4.29
CA LYS A 24 12.34 -10.45 4.41
C LYS A 24 11.92 -11.88 4.04
N LEU A 25 11.56 -12.69 5.03
CA LEU A 25 11.23 -14.11 4.87
C LEU A 25 9.73 -14.29 4.93
N ALA A 26 9.13 -14.70 3.82
CA ALA A 26 7.70 -14.91 3.71
C ALA A 26 7.20 -16.00 4.69
N PHE A 27 5.95 -15.90 5.15
CA PHE A 27 5.35 -16.99 5.93
C PHE A 27 5.17 -18.23 5.08
N PRO A 28 5.09 -19.43 5.69
CA PRO A 28 4.83 -20.66 4.96
C PRO A 28 3.55 -20.57 4.12
N GLY A 29 3.63 -21.01 2.85
CA GLY A 29 2.50 -21.02 1.92
C GLY A 29 2.44 -19.82 0.96
N VAL A 30 3.32 -18.85 1.09
CA VAL A 30 3.49 -17.77 0.09
C VAL A 30 4.19 -18.37 -1.14
N ASP A 31 3.64 -18.09 -2.33
CA ASP A 31 4.15 -18.62 -3.59
C ASP A 31 5.49 -17.95 -3.97
N ALA A 32 6.38 -18.73 -4.56
CA ALA A 32 7.64 -18.25 -5.15
C ALA A 32 7.40 -17.16 -6.21
N ALA A 33 6.29 -17.22 -6.94
CA ALA A 33 5.91 -16.22 -7.93
C ALA A 33 5.61 -14.86 -7.30
N GLU A 34 4.94 -14.81 -6.14
CA GLU A 34 4.69 -13.57 -5.41
C GLU A 34 6.01 -12.93 -4.94
N VAL A 35 6.94 -13.74 -4.43
CA VAL A 35 8.27 -13.27 -4.03
C VAL A 35 9.07 -12.76 -5.23
N ALA A 36 9.01 -13.44 -6.37
CA ALA A 36 9.68 -13.03 -7.60
C ALA A 36 9.10 -11.69 -8.13
N GLN A 37 7.78 -11.50 -8.02
CA GLN A 37 7.12 -10.23 -8.38
C GLN A 37 7.60 -9.08 -7.50
N GLU A 38 7.68 -9.27 -6.18
CA GLU A 38 8.21 -8.26 -5.26
C GLU A 38 9.68 -7.93 -5.55
N VAL A 39 10.51 -8.94 -5.86
CA VAL A 39 11.91 -8.73 -6.28
C VAL A 39 11.98 -7.85 -7.54
N ALA A 40 11.15 -8.15 -8.55
CA ALA A 40 11.13 -7.38 -9.79
C ALA A 40 10.69 -5.92 -9.55
N ALA A 41 9.62 -5.72 -8.80
CA ALA A 41 9.09 -4.39 -8.48
C ALA A 41 10.07 -3.56 -7.62
N SER A 42 10.71 -4.18 -6.62
CA SER A 42 11.70 -3.51 -5.76
C SER A 42 12.96 -3.12 -6.54
N ARG A 43 13.43 -3.95 -7.46
CA ARG A 43 14.56 -3.62 -8.35
C ARG A 43 14.21 -2.48 -9.27
N LEU A 44 13.02 -2.50 -9.87
CA LEU A 44 12.54 -1.42 -10.72
C LEU A 44 12.44 -0.10 -9.94
N ALA A 45 11.89 -0.12 -8.72
CA ALA A 45 11.82 1.07 -7.87
C ALA A 45 13.22 1.67 -7.59
N HIS A 46 14.21 0.81 -7.37
CA HIS A 46 15.60 1.24 -7.21
C HIS A 46 16.19 1.79 -8.52
N GLU A 47 16.00 1.12 -9.66
CA GLU A 47 16.45 1.57 -10.98
C GLU A 47 15.88 2.93 -11.38
N LEU A 48 14.60 3.17 -11.03
CA LEU A 48 13.92 4.46 -11.26
C LEU A 48 14.31 5.55 -10.24
N GLY A 49 15.15 5.23 -9.26
CA GLY A 49 15.62 6.18 -8.25
C GLY A 49 14.58 6.60 -7.21
N ILE A 50 13.43 5.92 -7.13
CA ILE A 50 12.37 6.22 -6.16
C ILE A 50 12.60 5.59 -4.79
N THR A 51 13.48 4.63 -4.69
CA THR A 51 14.03 4.12 -3.42
C THR A 51 15.53 3.89 -3.53
N PRO A 52 16.31 4.19 -2.49
CA PRO A 52 17.74 3.86 -2.46
C PRO A 52 18.00 2.40 -2.10
N VAL A 53 17.00 1.69 -1.56
CA VAL A 53 17.13 0.34 -1.03
C VAL A 53 17.33 -0.64 -2.18
N ARG A 54 18.47 -1.33 -2.18
CA ARG A 54 18.73 -2.38 -3.17
C ARG A 54 18.04 -3.67 -2.79
N CYS A 55 17.45 -4.32 -3.78
CA CYS A 55 16.99 -5.69 -3.71
C CYS A 55 18.05 -6.61 -4.30
N HIS A 56 18.70 -7.40 -3.45
CA HIS A 56 19.77 -8.32 -3.85
C HIS A 56 19.23 -9.60 -4.51
N GLY A 57 17.93 -9.89 -4.34
CA GLY A 57 17.24 -10.99 -4.96
C GLY A 57 16.57 -11.93 -3.98
N GLY A 58 15.97 -12.99 -4.55
CA GLY A 58 15.31 -14.04 -3.78
C GLY A 58 16.31 -14.96 -3.08
N VAL A 59 15.89 -15.52 -1.95
CA VAL A 59 16.61 -16.53 -1.18
C VAL A 59 15.61 -17.55 -0.66
N GLU A 60 16.07 -18.78 -0.43
CA GLU A 60 15.29 -19.80 0.27
C GLU A 60 15.99 -20.16 1.59
N VAL A 61 15.25 -20.14 2.68
CA VAL A 61 15.74 -20.45 4.02
C VAL A 61 14.76 -21.38 4.72
N ASP A 62 15.20 -22.57 5.07
CA ASP A 62 14.40 -23.59 5.75
C ASP A 62 13.05 -23.86 5.03
N GLY A 63 13.07 -23.92 3.68
CA GLY A 63 11.90 -24.16 2.84
C GLY A 63 10.93 -22.98 2.72
N ARG A 64 11.33 -21.79 3.17
CA ARG A 64 10.58 -20.53 3.04
C ARG A 64 11.26 -19.63 2.02
N HIS A 65 10.46 -19.01 1.15
CA HIS A 65 10.96 -18.01 0.21
C HIS A 65 11.17 -16.67 0.92
N GLY A 66 12.21 -15.95 0.52
CA GLY A 66 12.53 -14.64 1.07
C GLY A 66 13.25 -13.75 0.09
N ILE A 67 13.50 -12.52 0.49
CA ILE A 67 14.17 -11.48 -0.31
C ILE A 67 15.24 -10.82 0.55
N VAL A 68 16.41 -10.63 -0.03
CA VAL A 68 17.51 -9.91 0.61
C VAL A 68 17.47 -8.44 0.18
N PHE A 69 17.45 -7.54 1.15
CA PHE A 69 17.49 -6.09 0.96
C PHE A 69 18.65 -5.45 1.71
N ASP A 70 19.04 -4.24 1.29
CA ASP A 70 19.86 -3.37 2.14
C ASP A 70 19.12 -3.09 3.45
N ARG A 71 19.87 -3.07 4.54
CA ARG A 71 19.37 -2.62 5.83
C ARG A 71 19.27 -1.10 5.84
N ILE A 72 18.18 -0.57 6.36
CA ILE A 72 18.00 0.87 6.57
C ILE A 72 17.99 1.17 8.06
N ASP A 73 18.79 2.16 8.46
CA ASP A 73 18.82 2.68 9.83
C ASP A 73 17.94 3.92 9.93
N GLY A 74 16.64 3.70 10.06
CA GLY A 74 15.61 4.72 10.11
C GLY A 74 14.45 4.32 11.00
N ILE A 75 13.53 5.25 11.22
CA ILE A 75 12.28 5.00 11.93
C ILE A 75 11.08 5.24 11.01
N PRO A 76 10.04 4.40 11.04
CA PRO A 76 8.84 4.64 10.24
C PRO A 76 8.14 5.92 10.69
N LEU A 77 7.43 6.58 9.76
CA LEU A 77 6.66 7.79 10.06
C LEU A 77 5.60 7.57 11.16
N THR A 78 5.12 6.36 11.34
CA THR A 78 4.25 6.00 12.48
C THR A 78 4.94 6.25 13.82
N ALA A 79 6.21 5.85 13.97
CA ALA A 79 6.96 6.08 15.19
C ALA A 79 7.23 7.58 15.47
N VAL A 80 7.34 8.40 14.42
CA VAL A 80 7.43 9.86 14.56
C VAL A 80 6.15 10.43 15.17
N ALA A 81 4.98 9.97 14.69
CA ALA A 81 3.67 10.37 15.22
C ALA A 81 3.43 9.88 16.65
N GLU A 82 3.84 8.65 16.96
CA GLU A 82 3.71 8.03 18.29
C GLU A 82 4.56 8.75 19.35
N ARG A 83 5.79 9.14 18.98
CA ARG A 83 6.69 9.88 19.88
C ARG A 83 6.20 11.29 20.18
N ASN A 84 5.53 11.93 19.25
CA ASN A 84 5.01 13.29 19.41
C ASN A 84 3.79 13.54 18.54
N ILE A 85 2.60 13.52 19.14
CA ILE A 85 1.33 13.73 18.44
C ILE A 85 1.22 15.13 17.79
N LEU A 86 1.97 16.13 18.27
CA LEU A 86 2.00 17.46 17.66
C LEU A 86 2.65 17.47 16.28
N ARG A 87 3.37 16.39 15.94
CA ARG A 87 3.97 16.19 14.59
C ARG A 87 3.01 15.58 13.56
N LEU A 88 1.78 15.24 13.92
CA LEU A 88 0.80 14.69 12.97
C LEU A 88 0.64 15.52 11.69
N PRO A 89 0.58 16.88 11.75
CA PRO A 89 0.56 17.68 10.53
C PRO A 89 1.80 17.48 9.65
N GLN A 90 2.98 17.44 10.26
CA GLN A 90 4.24 17.22 9.56
C GLN A 90 4.28 15.82 8.95
N VAL A 91 3.91 14.77 9.72
CA VAL A 91 3.86 13.38 9.24
C VAL A 91 2.94 13.26 8.02
N GLY A 92 1.74 13.84 8.07
CA GLY A 92 0.81 13.84 6.93
C GLY A 92 1.37 14.57 5.71
N SER A 93 2.02 15.72 5.90
CA SER A 93 2.65 16.46 4.80
C SER A 93 3.86 15.71 4.21
N THR A 94 4.70 15.12 5.06
CA THR A 94 5.83 14.30 4.61
C THR A 94 5.34 13.09 3.80
N LEU A 95 4.31 12.39 4.29
CA LEU A 95 3.70 11.27 3.57
C LEU A 95 3.25 11.70 2.16
N ALA A 96 2.61 12.87 2.03
CA ALA A 96 2.18 13.40 0.73
C ALA A 96 3.37 13.73 -0.18
N THR A 97 4.45 14.30 0.36
CA THR A 97 5.66 14.63 -0.40
C THR A 97 6.31 13.37 -0.98
N GLU A 98 6.45 12.32 -0.17
CA GLU A 98 7.02 11.05 -0.63
C GLU A 98 6.11 10.36 -1.65
N HIS A 99 4.79 10.42 -1.48
CA HIS A 99 3.86 9.86 -2.45
C HIS A 99 3.90 10.60 -3.79
N LEU A 100 3.97 11.93 -3.78
CA LEU A 100 4.19 12.73 -4.98
C LEU A 100 5.52 12.42 -5.65
N PHE A 101 6.56 12.12 -4.87
CA PHE A 101 7.87 11.74 -5.40
C PHE A 101 7.79 10.39 -6.12
N VAL A 102 7.13 9.40 -5.54
CA VAL A 102 6.87 8.09 -6.19
C VAL A 102 6.15 8.28 -7.53
N HIS A 103 5.08 9.08 -7.54
CA HIS A 103 4.24 9.28 -8.73
C HIS A 103 4.90 10.10 -9.87
N ARG A 104 6.09 10.67 -9.65
CA ARG A 104 6.88 11.30 -10.72
C ARG A 104 7.63 10.29 -11.60
N ALA A 105 7.81 9.08 -11.10
CA ALA A 105 8.39 8.01 -11.89
C ALA A 105 7.32 7.40 -12.80
N HIS A 106 7.70 7.12 -14.04
CA HIS A 106 6.82 6.54 -15.06
C HIS A 106 7.45 5.27 -15.61
N THR A 107 6.64 4.28 -15.95
CA THR A 107 7.12 3.00 -16.49
C THR A 107 6.02 2.26 -17.24
N ASP A 108 6.43 1.50 -18.25
CA ASP A 108 5.62 0.51 -18.97
C ASP A 108 5.92 -0.94 -18.52
N ARG A 109 6.82 -1.09 -17.53
CA ARG A 109 7.29 -2.40 -17.04
C ARG A 109 6.44 -2.97 -15.90
N LEU A 110 5.49 -2.19 -15.37
CA LEU A 110 4.54 -2.64 -14.37
C LEU A 110 3.15 -2.86 -14.99
N PRO A 111 2.34 -3.78 -14.43
CA PRO A 111 0.99 -4.02 -14.92
C PRO A 111 0.08 -2.79 -14.68
N ASP A 112 -0.91 -2.61 -15.56
CA ASP A 112 -1.92 -1.54 -15.42
C ASP A 112 -2.80 -1.79 -14.19
N VAL A 113 -2.95 -0.80 -13.34
CA VAL A 113 -3.77 -0.86 -12.11
C VAL A 113 -5.21 -1.28 -12.37
N ARG A 114 -5.79 -0.93 -13.53
CA ARG A 114 -7.17 -1.27 -13.88
C ARG A 114 -7.31 -2.76 -14.16
N GLU A 115 -6.35 -3.34 -14.88
CA GLU A 115 -6.35 -4.79 -15.15
C GLU A 115 -6.09 -5.60 -13.87
N ILE A 116 -5.19 -5.13 -13.00
CA ILE A 116 -5.00 -5.72 -11.68
C ILE A 116 -6.30 -5.66 -10.87
N ALA A 117 -6.97 -4.49 -10.81
CA ALA A 117 -8.22 -4.37 -10.07
C ALA A 117 -9.33 -5.27 -10.63
N VAL A 118 -9.44 -5.39 -11.96
CA VAL A 118 -10.42 -6.30 -12.60
C VAL A 118 -10.12 -7.75 -12.27
N ALA A 119 -8.84 -8.15 -12.32
CA ALA A 119 -8.44 -9.52 -11.96
C ALA A 119 -8.79 -9.88 -10.51
N GLN A 120 -8.79 -8.90 -9.58
CA GLN A 120 -9.20 -9.16 -8.20
C GLN A 120 -10.67 -9.56 -8.05
N LEU A 121 -11.54 -9.23 -9.02
CA LEU A 121 -12.99 -9.57 -8.95
C LEU A 121 -13.24 -11.08 -8.92
N ASP A 122 -12.29 -11.89 -9.36
CA ASP A 122 -12.39 -13.34 -9.37
C ASP A 122 -11.86 -14.00 -8.07
N THR A 123 -11.34 -13.19 -7.15
CA THR A 123 -10.82 -13.71 -5.87
C THR A 123 -11.96 -14.10 -4.90
N PRO A 124 -11.71 -15.05 -3.98
CA PRO A 124 -12.69 -15.44 -2.96
C PRO A 124 -13.20 -14.27 -2.09
N ALA A 125 -12.37 -13.24 -1.90
CA ALA A 125 -12.73 -12.05 -1.13
C ALA A 125 -13.94 -11.28 -1.71
N LEU A 126 -14.12 -11.35 -3.03
CA LEU A 126 -15.18 -10.67 -3.77
C LEU A 126 -16.32 -11.61 -4.22
N SER A 127 -16.33 -12.86 -3.76
CA SER A 127 -17.34 -13.87 -4.11
C SER A 127 -18.79 -13.47 -3.74
N ALA A 128 -18.96 -12.54 -2.80
CA ALA A 128 -20.28 -12.02 -2.42
C ALA A 128 -20.92 -11.09 -3.47
N LEU A 129 -20.15 -10.65 -4.49
CA LEU A 129 -20.69 -9.93 -5.65
C LEU A 129 -21.29 -10.93 -6.63
N THR A 130 -22.51 -10.64 -7.11
CA THR A 130 -23.11 -11.41 -8.19
C THR A 130 -22.34 -11.25 -9.50
N PRO A 131 -22.47 -12.16 -10.47
CA PRO A 131 -21.85 -11.99 -11.80
C PRO A 131 -22.20 -10.66 -12.46
N VAL A 132 -23.46 -10.22 -12.36
CA VAL A 132 -23.91 -8.93 -12.91
C VAL A 132 -23.21 -7.74 -12.22
N GLU A 133 -23.09 -7.78 -10.90
CA GLU A 133 -22.36 -6.75 -10.15
C GLU A 133 -20.88 -6.74 -10.55
N ARG A 134 -20.22 -7.90 -10.66
CA ARG A 134 -18.81 -8.00 -11.07
C ARG A 134 -18.60 -7.43 -12.47
N ASP A 135 -19.46 -7.76 -13.43
CA ASP A 135 -19.39 -7.22 -14.79
C ASP A 135 -19.58 -5.70 -14.81
N ALA A 136 -20.49 -5.16 -13.99
CA ALA A 136 -20.69 -3.73 -13.87
C ALA A 136 -19.47 -3.02 -13.28
N VAL A 137 -18.88 -3.59 -12.20
CA VAL A 137 -17.64 -3.08 -11.59
C VAL A 137 -16.49 -3.12 -12.59
N ALA A 138 -16.32 -4.24 -13.31
CA ALA A 138 -15.25 -4.40 -14.30
C ALA A 138 -15.34 -3.36 -15.41
N ARG A 139 -16.55 -3.13 -15.96
CA ARG A 139 -16.76 -2.08 -16.99
C ARG A 139 -16.42 -0.70 -16.45
N ARG A 140 -16.84 -0.40 -15.21
CA ARG A 140 -16.56 0.91 -14.58
C ARG A 140 -15.07 1.12 -14.34
N ILE A 141 -14.35 0.10 -13.87
CA ILE A 141 -12.89 0.16 -13.66
C ILE A 141 -12.16 0.35 -15.00
N ARG A 142 -12.52 -0.41 -16.04
CA ARG A 142 -11.90 -0.26 -17.37
C ARG A 142 -12.16 1.09 -18.03
N ALA A 143 -13.24 1.76 -17.65
CA ALA A 143 -13.55 3.11 -18.13
C ALA A 143 -12.76 4.23 -17.42
N LEU A 144 -12.04 3.92 -16.32
CA LEU A 144 -11.18 4.88 -15.63
C LEU A 144 -9.99 5.28 -16.50
N PRO A 145 -9.44 6.50 -16.34
CA PRO A 145 -8.33 6.97 -17.13
C PRO A 145 -7.10 6.05 -17.01
N ALA A 146 -6.42 5.80 -18.12
CA ALA A 146 -5.12 5.14 -18.13
C ALA A 146 -4.02 6.05 -17.59
N GLY A 147 -2.88 5.47 -17.21
CA GLY A 147 -1.69 6.18 -16.79
C GLY A 147 -0.51 5.23 -16.73
N ASP A 148 0.66 5.78 -16.53
CA ASP A 148 1.96 5.09 -16.50
C ASP A 148 2.83 5.49 -15.29
N ALA A 149 2.29 6.29 -14.37
CA ALA A 149 2.98 6.60 -13.12
C ALA A 149 3.14 5.33 -12.28
N VAL A 150 4.27 5.22 -11.57
CA VAL A 150 4.46 4.16 -10.58
C VAL A 150 3.52 4.37 -9.40
N LEU A 151 2.73 3.37 -9.06
CA LEU A 151 1.82 3.35 -7.94
C LEU A 151 2.28 2.29 -6.93
N HIS A 152 2.15 2.59 -5.64
CA HIS A 152 2.58 1.70 -4.57
C HIS A 152 1.50 0.72 -4.12
N LEU A 153 0.25 1.15 -4.09
CA LEU A 153 -0.99 0.49 -3.64
C LEU A 153 -1.03 0.00 -2.17
N ASP A 154 0.01 0.24 -1.39
CA ASP A 154 -0.02 0.07 0.07
C ASP A 154 0.73 1.23 0.75
N PHE A 155 0.42 2.48 0.29
CA PHE A 155 1.13 3.66 0.74
C PHE A 155 0.60 4.17 2.07
N HIS A 156 1.36 3.95 3.15
CA HIS A 156 1.01 4.36 4.50
C HIS A 156 2.26 4.67 5.36
N PRO A 157 2.11 5.33 6.53
CA PRO A 157 3.26 5.80 7.30
C PRO A 157 4.23 4.73 7.82
N GLN A 158 3.86 3.46 7.82
CA GLN A 158 4.78 2.37 8.19
C GLN A 158 5.75 2.03 7.06
N ASN A 159 5.36 2.29 5.80
CA ASN A 159 6.20 2.02 4.62
C ASN A 159 7.07 3.22 4.22
N VAL A 160 7.03 4.31 5.01
CA VAL A 160 7.90 5.46 4.81
C VAL A 160 8.81 5.62 6.03
N PHE A 161 10.11 5.45 5.83
CA PHE A 161 11.13 5.56 6.86
C PHE A 161 11.84 6.92 6.80
N VAL A 162 12.05 7.51 7.96
CA VAL A 162 12.81 8.75 8.13
C VAL A 162 14.25 8.38 8.49
N LEU A 163 15.19 8.74 7.63
CA LEU A 163 16.62 8.66 7.84
C LEU A 163 17.17 10.06 8.10
N ALA A 164 18.46 10.17 8.43
CA ALA A 164 19.10 11.45 8.74
C ALA A 164 19.04 12.45 7.56
N GLU A 165 19.25 11.97 6.33
CA GLU A 165 19.38 12.83 5.15
C GLU A 165 18.13 12.85 4.26
N ARG A 166 17.32 11.81 4.30
CA ARG A 166 16.13 11.65 3.42
C ARG A 166 15.11 10.67 3.99
N ASN A 167 13.92 10.68 3.40
CA ASN A 167 12.94 9.63 3.63
C ASN A 167 13.13 8.50 2.59
N VAL A 168 12.64 7.32 2.94
CA VAL A 168 12.75 6.11 2.10
C VAL A 168 11.42 5.37 2.10
N VAL A 169 10.93 5.07 0.91
CA VAL A 169 9.75 4.22 0.72
C VAL A 169 10.20 2.78 0.49
N ILE A 170 9.54 1.85 1.19
CA ILE A 170 9.81 0.40 1.14
C ILE A 170 8.54 -0.38 0.85
N ASP A 171 8.69 -1.68 0.63
CA ASP A 171 7.59 -2.65 0.44
C ASP A 171 6.80 -2.46 -0.86
N TRP A 172 7.50 -2.73 -1.97
CA TRP A 172 7.00 -2.56 -3.34
C TRP A 172 6.21 -3.77 -3.88
N GLN A 173 5.79 -4.69 -3.01
CA GLN A 173 5.11 -5.94 -3.37
C GLN A 173 3.87 -5.70 -4.25
N THR A 174 3.13 -4.62 -4.02
CA THR A 174 1.87 -4.28 -4.70
C THR A 174 2.03 -3.24 -5.81
N ALA A 175 3.27 -2.91 -6.19
CA ALA A 175 3.53 -1.86 -7.16
C ALA A 175 2.95 -2.18 -8.56
N VAL A 176 2.31 -1.17 -9.15
CA VAL A 176 1.69 -1.22 -10.49
C VAL A 176 1.91 0.10 -11.22
N ALA A 177 1.47 0.20 -12.48
CA ALA A 177 1.45 1.45 -13.23
C ALA A 177 0.01 1.97 -13.39
N GLY A 178 -0.17 3.30 -13.37
CA GLY A 178 -1.49 3.87 -13.59
C GLY A 178 -1.62 5.35 -13.29
N GLN A 179 -2.86 5.79 -13.10
CA GLN A 179 -3.16 7.15 -12.66
C GLN A 179 -2.90 7.30 -11.16
N PRO A 180 -2.17 8.34 -10.72
CA PRO A 180 -1.91 8.62 -9.31
C PRO A 180 -3.17 8.65 -8.42
N ALA A 181 -4.32 9.02 -9.00
CA ALA A 181 -5.60 9.03 -8.30
C ALA A 181 -6.01 7.65 -7.74
N ALA A 182 -5.60 6.55 -8.39
CA ALA A 182 -5.86 5.19 -7.91
C ALA A 182 -5.19 4.93 -6.55
N ASP A 183 -3.91 5.25 -6.45
CA ASP A 183 -3.11 5.03 -5.26
C ASP A 183 -3.52 5.96 -4.10
N VAL A 184 -3.77 7.24 -4.43
CA VAL A 184 -4.26 8.22 -3.43
C VAL A 184 -5.66 7.84 -2.93
N ALA A 185 -6.56 7.33 -3.79
CA ALA A 185 -7.87 6.84 -3.38
C ALA A 185 -7.75 5.63 -2.45
N LEU A 186 -6.83 4.68 -2.76
CA LEU A 186 -6.58 3.54 -1.88
C LEU A 186 -5.96 3.97 -0.56
N THR A 187 -4.98 4.87 -0.55
CA THR A 187 -4.42 5.46 0.68
C THR A 187 -5.51 6.16 1.51
N ARG A 188 -6.39 6.95 0.86
CA ARG A 188 -7.57 7.56 1.51
C ARG A 188 -8.47 6.51 2.17
N LEU A 189 -8.75 5.42 1.47
CA LEU A 189 -9.55 4.31 1.97
C LEU A 189 -8.89 3.64 3.18
N LEU A 190 -7.57 3.38 3.13
CA LEU A 190 -6.81 2.81 4.25
C LEU A 190 -6.95 3.65 5.53
N PHE A 191 -6.81 4.97 5.43
CA PHE A 191 -6.97 5.84 6.59
C PHE A 191 -8.39 5.89 7.12
N ARG A 192 -9.41 5.76 6.26
CA ARG A 192 -10.82 5.84 6.64
C ARG A 192 -11.36 4.53 7.18
N GLU A 193 -11.00 3.42 6.56
CA GLU A 193 -11.74 2.18 6.69
C GLU A 193 -10.89 0.96 7.08
N ALA A 194 -9.56 0.99 6.96
CA ALA A 194 -8.75 -0.15 7.33
C ALA A 194 -8.91 -0.54 8.79
N GLU A 195 -8.97 -1.84 9.06
CA GLU A 195 -9.06 -2.39 10.40
C GLU A 195 -7.93 -1.87 11.30
N LEU A 196 -8.25 -1.58 12.55
CA LEU A 196 -7.27 -1.38 13.60
C LEU A 196 -6.78 -2.75 14.10
N PHE A 197 -5.64 -2.75 14.79
CA PHE A 197 -5.07 -3.98 15.34
C PHE A 197 -6.12 -4.78 16.13
N PRO A 198 -6.19 -6.12 15.92
CA PRO A 198 -7.06 -6.99 16.71
C PRO A 198 -6.85 -6.77 18.21
N GLY A 199 -7.94 -6.75 18.98
CA GLY A 199 -7.86 -6.54 20.43
C GLY A 199 -7.77 -5.08 20.89
N THR A 200 -7.76 -4.10 19.97
CA THR A 200 -7.78 -2.68 20.34
C THR A 200 -9.04 -2.33 21.15
N SER A 201 -8.87 -1.77 22.36
CA SER A 201 -9.98 -1.34 23.22
C SER A 201 -10.82 -0.21 22.59
N ALA A 202 -12.08 -0.08 23.00
CA ALA A 202 -13.00 0.94 22.45
C ALA A 202 -12.45 2.38 22.59
N PRO A 203 -11.91 2.82 23.75
CA PRO A 203 -11.30 4.14 23.87
C PRO A 203 -10.13 4.32 22.93
N MET A 204 -9.27 3.31 22.80
CA MET A 204 -8.11 3.38 21.93
C MET A 204 -8.51 3.44 20.44
N ARG A 205 -9.59 2.76 20.04
CA ARG A 205 -10.16 2.91 18.68
C ARG A 205 -10.57 4.33 18.37
N VAL A 206 -11.15 5.05 19.34
CA VAL A 206 -11.52 6.47 19.16
C VAL A 206 -10.26 7.33 18.96
N VAL A 207 -9.23 7.11 19.77
CA VAL A 207 -7.95 7.84 19.67
C VAL A 207 -7.29 7.58 18.30
N TYR A 208 -7.14 6.32 17.91
CA TYR A 208 -6.56 5.97 16.60
C TYR A 208 -7.41 6.52 15.44
N GLY A 209 -8.73 6.49 15.55
CA GLY A 209 -9.63 7.09 14.56
C GLY A 209 -9.43 8.60 14.44
N ALA A 210 -9.21 9.31 15.55
CA ALA A 210 -8.89 10.75 15.52
C ALA A 210 -7.53 11.00 14.88
N VAL A 211 -6.49 10.25 15.27
CA VAL A 211 -5.14 10.35 14.70
C VAL A 211 -5.18 10.12 13.18
N ARG A 212 -5.84 9.06 12.71
CA ARG A 212 -5.98 8.76 11.29
C ARG A 212 -6.67 9.89 10.51
N ARG A 213 -7.74 10.48 11.07
CA ARG A 213 -8.45 11.60 10.43
C ARG A 213 -7.57 12.85 10.30
N ILE A 214 -6.78 13.15 11.33
CA ILE A 214 -5.83 14.27 11.31
C ILE A 214 -4.75 14.02 10.26
N LEU A 215 -4.12 12.85 10.26
CA LEU A 215 -3.10 12.46 9.27
C LEU A 215 -3.66 12.56 7.85
N LEU A 216 -4.82 11.96 7.60
CA LEU A 216 -5.48 12.00 6.30
C LEU A 216 -5.75 13.43 5.83
N ARG A 217 -6.25 14.30 6.74
CA ARG A 217 -6.50 15.71 6.41
C ARG A 217 -5.26 16.42 5.92
N PHE A 218 -4.13 16.27 6.63
CA PHE A 218 -2.88 16.92 6.25
C PHE A 218 -2.24 16.28 5.02
N TYR A 219 -2.32 14.97 4.89
CA TYR A 219 -1.89 14.25 3.70
C TYR A 219 -2.64 14.73 2.45
N LEU A 220 -3.97 14.65 2.44
CA LEU A 220 -4.78 15.07 1.30
C LEU A 220 -4.59 16.55 0.98
N ARG A 221 -4.58 17.43 2.00
CA ARG A 221 -4.34 18.86 1.79
C ARG A 221 -3.00 19.12 1.10
N SER A 222 -1.94 18.42 1.50
CA SER A 222 -0.61 18.60 0.92
C SER A 222 -0.52 18.00 -0.47
N TYR A 223 -1.08 16.80 -0.67
CA TYR A 223 -1.07 16.12 -1.95
C TYR A 223 -1.88 16.88 -3.01
N LEU A 224 -3.12 17.24 -2.71
CA LEU A 224 -4.03 17.92 -3.65
C LEU A 224 -3.56 19.34 -4.03
N ARG A 225 -2.77 20.00 -3.17
CA ARG A 225 -2.16 21.28 -3.51
C ARG A 225 -1.15 21.20 -4.65
N ALA A 226 -0.57 20.05 -4.93
CA ALA A 226 0.31 19.84 -6.08
C ALA A 226 -0.44 19.91 -7.42
N GLY A 227 -1.78 19.82 -7.41
CA GLY A 227 -2.65 20.06 -8.57
C GLY A 227 -2.70 18.92 -9.60
N THR A 228 -2.08 17.77 -9.32
CA THR A 228 -2.05 16.62 -10.25
C THR A 228 -3.31 15.73 -10.17
N VAL A 229 -4.03 15.78 -9.05
CA VAL A 229 -5.23 14.97 -8.77
C VAL A 229 -6.25 15.85 -8.05
N SER A 230 -7.53 15.71 -8.38
CA SER A 230 -8.66 16.37 -7.73
C SER A 230 -9.42 15.42 -6.79
N VAL A 231 -10.26 15.97 -5.92
CA VAL A 231 -11.18 15.15 -5.09
C VAL A 231 -12.13 14.32 -5.97
N ALA A 232 -12.62 14.89 -7.06
CA ALA A 232 -13.48 14.19 -8.00
C ALA A 232 -12.78 12.99 -8.68
N ASP A 233 -11.46 13.09 -8.89
CA ASP A 233 -10.68 11.95 -9.39
C ASP A 233 -10.62 10.84 -8.34
N LEU A 234 -10.37 11.20 -7.07
CA LEU A 234 -10.37 10.22 -5.97
C LEU A 234 -11.73 9.51 -5.82
N ASP A 235 -12.84 10.24 -5.98
CA ASP A 235 -14.17 9.67 -5.87
C ASP A 235 -14.48 8.72 -7.03
N ARG A 236 -14.00 9.02 -8.23
CA ARG A 236 -14.09 8.09 -9.38
C ARG A 236 -13.33 6.79 -9.16
N TRP A 237 -12.18 6.83 -8.47
CA TRP A 237 -11.34 5.67 -8.19
C TRP A 237 -11.75 4.89 -6.94
N GLU A 238 -12.72 5.36 -6.14
CA GLU A 238 -13.12 4.74 -4.86
C GLU A 238 -13.53 3.28 -5.05
N ILE A 239 -14.31 2.96 -6.09
CA ILE A 239 -14.75 1.58 -6.37
C ILE A 239 -13.55 0.65 -6.66
N ALA A 240 -12.60 1.11 -7.46
CA ALA A 240 -11.37 0.35 -7.75
C ALA A 240 -10.52 0.17 -6.49
N ALA A 241 -10.41 1.20 -5.64
CA ALA A 241 -9.70 1.13 -4.37
C ALA A 241 -10.29 0.07 -3.42
N ARG A 242 -11.64 -0.04 -3.34
CA ARG A 242 -12.31 -1.08 -2.55
C ARG A 242 -12.03 -2.48 -3.09
N VAL A 243 -12.07 -2.66 -4.40
CA VAL A 243 -11.77 -3.94 -5.06
C VAL A 243 -10.31 -4.34 -4.82
N LEU A 244 -9.37 -3.43 -5.05
CA LEU A 244 -7.95 -3.66 -4.79
C LEU A 244 -7.69 -4.01 -3.32
N ARG A 245 -8.29 -3.27 -2.38
CA ARG A 245 -8.13 -3.52 -0.94
C ARG A 245 -8.57 -4.93 -0.54
N LEU A 246 -9.73 -5.38 -1.04
CA LEU A 246 -10.24 -6.72 -0.74
C LEU A 246 -9.42 -7.80 -1.45
N GLY A 247 -9.14 -7.62 -2.73
CA GLY A 247 -8.48 -8.64 -3.54
C GLY A 247 -7.02 -8.87 -3.16
N LEU A 248 -6.28 -7.81 -2.86
CA LEU A 248 -4.86 -7.91 -2.53
C LEU A 248 -4.58 -8.39 -1.11
N LEU A 249 -5.46 -8.09 -0.13
CA LEU A 249 -5.18 -8.36 1.28
C LEU A 249 -6.16 -9.29 1.97
N ASP A 250 -7.36 -9.46 1.40
CA ASP A 250 -8.42 -10.35 1.91
C ASP A 250 -8.61 -10.33 3.43
N ILE A 251 -8.94 -9.16 3.99
CA ILE A 251 -9.16 -9.00 5.43
C ILE A 251 -10.62 -9.32 5.76
N PRO A 252 -10.91 -10.46 6.44
CA PRO A 252 -12.29 -10.91 6.64
C PRO A 252 -13.21 -9.89 7.31
N SER A 253 -12.69 -9.13 8.29
CA SER A 253 -13.45 -8.11 9.02
C SER A 253 -13.84 -6.89 8.19
N GLU A 254 -13.13 -6.65 7.07
CA GLU A 254 -13.40 -5.54 6.15
C GLU A 254 -14.40 -5.91 5.05
N ARG A 255 -14.55 -7.21 4.72
CA ARG A 255 -15.31 -7.70 3.55
C ARG A 255 -16.72 -7.11 3.46
N ALA A 256 -17.53 -7.28 4.52
CA ALA A 256 -18.95 -6.85 4.49
C ALA A 256 -19.08 -5.35 4.19
N ARG A 257 -18.25 -4.52 4.82
CA ARG A 257 -18.26 -3.06 4.63
C ARG A 257 -17.78 -2.68 3.23
N MET A 258 -16.72 -3.29 2.74
CA MET A 258 -16.19 -2.99 1.40
C MET A 258 -17.18 -3.41 0.31
N ILE A 259 -17.81 -4.58 0.41
CA ILE A 259 -18.85 -5.03 -0.52
C ILE A 259 -20.05 -4.06 -0.52
N ALA A 260 -20.51 -3.64 0.67
CA ALA A 260 -21.58 -2.64 0.77
C ALA A 260 -21.18 -1.30 0.10
N GLY A 261 -19.92 -0.87 0.28
CA GLY A 261 -19.37 0.30 -0.39
C GLY A 261 -19.36 0.16 -1.92
N ILE A 262 -18.89 -0.98 -2.44
CA ILE A 262 -18.90 -1.26 -3.90
C ILE A 262 -20.33 -1.17 -4.46
N ARG A 263 -21.33 -1.73 -3.77
CA ARG A 263 -22.73 -1.64 -4.17
C ARG A 263 -23.28 -0.21 -4.13
N ALA A 264 -22.92 0.55 -3.10
CA ALA A 264 -23.27 1.96 -3.02
C ALA A 264 -22.65 2.78 -4.17
N ASP A 265 -21.38 2.53 -4.47
CA ASP A 265 -20.68 3.18 -5.57
C ASP A 265 -21.32 2.82 -6.94
N LEU A 266 -21.81 1.57 -7.13
CA LEU A 266 -22.54 1.18 -8.34
C LEU A 266 -23.89 1.89 -8.46
N ALA A 267 -24.57 2.15 -7.35
CA ALA A 267 -25.91 2.78 -7.33
C ALA A 267 -25.85 4.32 -7.48
N ALA A 268 -24.68 4.93 -7.31
CA ALA A 268 -24.51 6.38 -7.33
C ALA A 268 -24.33 6.97 -8.76
N VAL A 269 -24.80 6.26 -9.80
CA VAL A 269 -24.68 6.68 -11.21
C VAL A 269 -26.00 7.22 -11.74
#